data_00f485f0f7e1d19d9e25b6031444ac2f
#
_entry.id   00f485f0f7e1d19d9e25b6031444ac2f
#
_cell.length_a   1.000
_cell.length_b   1.000
_cell.length_c   1.000
_cell.angle_alpha   90.00
_cell.angle_beta   90.00
_cell.angle_gamma   90.00
#
_symmetry.space_group_name_H-M   'P 1'
#
loop_
_entity.id
_entity.type
_entity.pdbx_description
1 polymer ?
#
loop_
_entity_poly.entity_id
_entity_poly.type
_entity_poly.pdbx_seq_one_letter_code
_entity_poly.pdbx_strand_id
1 'polypeptide(L)'
;MKAYFLAVVLLTLLLPTAFAQTTSPYYHKITNLQQQKGWNGYALLSPSWSICSSCSPTGSTVNWSRTPGISSPSVSGSSTRHHIGGTRPFSDILWNNHIIGNFSSQGIYDTSHTLVPNLHHFVYDVYFFAKNIGASQALEFDINQFTGGKSFIWGHECRIAGGHEWDTYDNVHKKWVSTGIPCNPVNNAWNHLIIEVARTSGNQLLFKTITLNGDTHNLSITRSPNSTSWHAVTINYQEDGNQTQAGYSIWLDRLNFTYW
;
A
#
# COMPACT_ATOMS: atom_id res chain seq x y z
N MET A 1 -41.57 51.95 59.75
CA MET A 1 -41.22 51.56 58.36
C MET A 1 -40.46 50.24 58.39
N LYS A 2 -41.07 49.17 57.96
CA LYS A 2 -40.43 47.83 57.89
C LYS A 2 -40.03 47.60 56.45
N ALA A 3 -38.73 47.45 56.19
CA ALA A 3 -38.17 47.10 54.86
C ALA A 3 -38.20 45.63 54.73
N TYR A 4 -38.82 45.10 53.64
CA TYR A 4 -38.80 43.75 53.27
C TYR A 4 -37.69 43.58 52.21
N PHE A 5 -36.68 42.70 52.49
CA PHE A 5 -35.70 42.30 51.53
C PHE A 5 -36.24 41.09 50.74
N LEU A 6 -36.37 41.26 49.44
CA LEU A 6 -36.76 40.21 48.52
C LEU A 6 -35.48 39.49 48.05
N ALA A 7 -35.25 38.26 48.49
CA ALA A 7 -34.14 37.44 48.00
C ALA A 7 -34.57 36.74 46.71
N VAL A 8 -33.92 37.11 45.58
CA VAL A 8 -34.08 36.42 44.30
C VAL A 8 -33.13 35.24 44.29
N VAL A 9 -33.63 34.03 44.34
CA VAL A 9 -32.86 32.79 44.16
C VAL A 9 -32.73 32.51 42.67
N LEU A 10 -31.51 32.68 42.11
CA LEU A 10 -31.20 32.36 40.73
C LEU A 10 -30.92 30.87 40.63
N LEU A 11 -31.85 30.09 40.08
CA LEU A 11 -31.72 28.66 39.85
C LEU A 11 -30.98 28.44 38.52
N THR A 12 -29.68 28.19 38.57
CA THR A 12 -28.89 27.82 37.38
C THR A 12 -29.15 26.38 37.01
N LEU A 13 -29.89 26.17 35.92
CA LEU A 13 -30.07 24.86 35.31
C LEU A 13 -28.73 24.41 34.66
N LEU A 14 -28.00 23.52 35.31
CA LEU A 14 -26.90 22.78 34.72
C LEU A 14 -27.48 21.73 33.77
N LEU A 15 -27.48 22.01 32.47
CA LEU A 15 -27.75 21.02 31.44
C LEU A 15 -26.55 20.05 31.38
N PRO A 16 -26.76 18.73 31.48
CA PRO A 16 -25.67 17.79 31.28
C PRO A 16 -25.23 17.85 29.82
N THR A 17 -24.00 18.29 29.57
CA THR A 17 -23.35 18.14 28.27
C THR A 17 -23.12 16.64 28.06
N ALA A 18 -23.95 16.02 27.23
CA ALA A 18 -23.71 14.68 26.76
C ALA A 18 -22.42 14.68 25.92
N PHE A 19 -21.32 14.23 26.52
CA PHE A 19 -20.13 13.89 25.74
C PHE A 19 -20.50 12.73 24.84
N ALA A 20 -20.57 12.97 23.52
CA ALA A 20 -20.65 11.91 22.55
C ALA A 20 -19.37 11.06 22.74
N GLN A 21 -19.56 9.85 23.26
CA GLN A 21 -18.52 8.86 23.38
C GLN A 21 -18.11 8.50 21.94
N THR A 22 -17.03 9.04 21.43
CA THR A 22 -16.44 8.63 20.17
C THR A 22 -15.94 7.20 20.36
N THR A 23 -16.76 6.22 19.95
CA THR A 23 -16.30 4.84 19.86
C THR A 23 -15.09 4.84 18.93
N SER A 24 -13.91 4.46 19.44
CA SER A 24 -12.73 4.25 18.61
C SER A 24 -13.14 3.30 17.49
N PRO A 25 -12.85 3.63 16.22
CA PRO A 25 -13.23 2.77 15.12
C PRO A 25 -12.59 1.40 15.33
N TYR A 26 -13.43 0.35 15.29
CA TYR A 26 -12.95 -1.02 15.36
C TYR A 26 -12.16 -1.29 14.06
N TYR A 27 -10.85 -1.49 14.18
CA TYR A 27 -10.00 -1.80 13.03
C TYR A 27 -9.52 -3.25 13.08
N HIS A 28 -9.36 -3.83 11.92
CA HIS A 28 -8.80 -5.16 11.70
C HIS A 28 -7.32 -5.03 11.33
N LYS A 29 -6.50 -5.95 11.82
CA LYS A 29 -5.08 -5.99 11.50
C LYS A 29 -4.63 -7.41 11.19
N ILE A 30 -3.99 -7.58 10.03
CA ILE A 30 -3.29 -8.82 9.68
C ILE A 30 -1.80 -8.55 9.82
N THR A 31 -1.11 -9.38 10.58
CA THR A 31 0.33 -9.20 10.86
C THR A 31 1.16 -10.22 10.13
N ASN A 32 2.42 -9.86 9.83
CA ASN A 32 3.40 -10.74 9.15
C ASN A 32 2.86 -11.33 7.85
N LEU A 33 2.13 -10.53 7.09
CA LEU A 33 1.44 -10.96 5.87
C LEU A 33 2.44 -11.47 4.81
N GLN A 34 3.69 -10.97 4.82
CA GLN A 34 4.77 -11.48 3.97
C GLN A 34 5.08 -12.98 4.19
N GLN A 35 4.75 -13.54 5.37
CA GLN A 35 4.93 -14.97 5.66
C GLN A 35 3.71 -15.80 5.26
N GLN A 36 2.56 -15.17 5.05
CA GLN A 36 1.31 -15.87 4.80
C GLN A 36 1.27 -16.50 3.39
N LYS A 37 0.34 -17.43 3.21
CA LYS A 37 0.03 -18.04 1.92
C LYS A 37 -0.66 -17.03 0.98
N GLY A 38 -0.82 -17.41 -0.29
CA GLY A 38 -1.65 -16.70 -1.25
C GLY A 38 -0.95 -15.60 -2.03
N TRP A 39 0.35 -15.43 -1.88
CA TRP A 39 1.13 -14.58 -2.76
C TRP A 39 1.36 -15.26 -4.11
N ASN A 40 0.90 -14.63 -5.18
CA ASN A 40 1.13 -15.06 -6.56
C ASN A 40 2.06 -14.05 -7.25
N GLY A 41 3.09 -14.54 -7.93
CA GLY A 41 4.04 -13.73 -8.68
C GLY A 41 3.73 -13.73 -10.17
N TYR A 42 3.76 -12.55 -10.80
CA TYR A 42 3.52 -12.36 -12.22
C TYR A 42 4.65 -11.54 -12.82
N ALA A 43 5.17 -11.97 -13.98
CA ALA A 43 6.09 -11.16 -14.76
C ALA A 43 5.29 -10.16 -15.61
N LEU A 44 5.63 -8.88 -15.46
CA LEU A 44 5.20 -7.80 -16.34
C LEU A 44 6.37 -7.48 -17.25
N LEU A 45 6.23 -7.75 -18.54
CA LEU A 45 7.35 -7.73 -19.47
C LEU A 45 7.19 -6.61 -20.49
N SER A 46 8.29 -5.90 -20.76
CA SER A 46 8.38 -5.05 -21.93
C SER A 46 8.16 -5.88 -23.23
N PRO A 47 7.51 -5.36 -24.27
CA PRO A 47 6.99 -4.01 -24.43
C PRO A 47 5.52 -3.85 -24.00
N SER A 48 4.99 -4.64 -23.09
CA SER A 48 3.60 -4.55 -22.64
C SER A 48 3.27 -3.23 -21.93
N TRP A 49 4.28 -2.52 -21.46
CA TRP A 49 4.20 -1.11 -21.09
C TRP A 49 5.17 -0.28 -21.95
N SER A 50 4.93 1.01 -22.07
CA SER A 50 5.59 1.89 -23.05
C SER A 50 7.02 2.33 -22.71
N ILE A 51 7.63 1.78 -21.67
CA ILE A 51 8.97 2.24 -21.20
C ILE A 51 10.08 1.96 -22.23
N CYS A 52 10.01 0.81 -22.89
CA CYS A 52 11.01 0.46 -23.91
C CYS A 52 10.44 -0.51 -24.94
N SER A 53 9.97 0.01 -26.07
CA SER A 53 9.41 -0.80 -27.16
C SER A 53 10.43 -1.73 -27.84
N SER A 54 11.72 -1.46 -27.68
CA SER A 54 12.83 -2.23 -28.26
C SER A 54 13.51 -3.22 -27.29
N CYS A 55 13.08 -3.25 -26.02
CA CYS A 55 13.71 -4.04 -24.96
C CYS A 55 13.27 -5.51 -24.91
N SER A 56 13.07 -6.17 -26.05
CA SER A 56 12.70 -7.59 -26.13
C SER A 56 13.69 -8.35 -27.01
N PRO A 57 14.98 -8.39 -26.67
CA PRO A 57 15.94 -9.11 -27.48
C PRO A 57 15.60 -10.61 -27.47
N THR A 58 15.78 -11.25 -28.63
CA THR A 58 15.59 -12.69 -28.79
C THR A 58 16.46 -13.45 -27.77
N GLY A 59 15.86 -14.43 -27.06
CA GLY A 59 16.57 -15.22 -26.07
C GLY A 59 16.72 -14.57 -24.69
N SER A 60 16.18 -13.34 -24.49
CA SER A 60 16.15 -12.74 -23.16
C SER A 60 15.22 -13.49 -22.22
N THR A 61 15.61 -13.59 -20.96
CA THR A 61 14.89 -14.32 -19.92
C THR A 61 14.53 -13.40 -18.75
N VAL A 62 13.50 -13.80 -18.02
CA VAL A 62 13.18 -13.28 -16.70
C VAL A 62 12.98 -14.45 -15.76
N ASN A 63 13.46 -14.31 -14.53
CA ASN A 63 13.20 -15.26 -13.46
C ASN A 63 12.93 -14.53 -12.16
N TRP A 64 12.16 -15.14 -11.29
CA TRP A 64 11.82 -14.58 -10.00
C TRP A 64 11.56 -15.68 -8.98
N SER A 65 11.67 -15.32 -7.73
CA SER A 65 11.30 -16.22 -6.63
C SER A 65 10.82 -15.44 -5.42
N ARG A 66 10.00 -16.10 -4.61
CA ARG A 66 9.59 -15.66 -3.29
C ARG A 66 9.92 -16.77 -2.29
N THR A 67 10.71 -16.46 -1.26
CA THR A 67 11.17 -17.43 -0.26
C THR A 67 10.86 -16.90 1.14
N PRO A 68 9.81 -17.39 1.83
CA PRO A 68 9.52 -17.04 3.21
C PRO A 68 10.46 -17.77 4.18
N GLY A 69 10.44 -17.37 5.46
CA GLY A 69 11.18 -18.04 6.53
C GLY A 69 12.68 -17.75 6.55
N ILE A 70 13.13 -16.63 5.99
CA ILE A 70 14.53 -16.23 5.99
C ILE A 70 14.90 -15.63 7.34
N SER A 71 15.85 -16.25 8.03
CA SER A 71 16.30 -15.80 9.37
C SER A 71 17.25 -14.60 9.30
N SER A 72 17.97 -14.41 8.19
CA SER A 72 18.91 -13.28 8.00
C SER A 72 18.98 -12.86 6.52
N PRO A 73 18.84 -11.56 6.19
CA PRO A 73 18.50 -10.48 7.10
C PRO A 73 17.04 -10.57 7.58
N SER A 74 16.78 -10.24 8.83
CA SER A 74 15.43 -10.17 9.40
C SER A 74 15.41 -9.26 10.63
N VAL A 75 14.30 -8.54 10.85
CA VAL A 75 14.00 -7.75 12.06
C VAL A 75 13.18 -8.55 13.07
N SER A 76 12.39 -9.51 12.59
CA SER A 76 11.50 -10.33 13.44
C SER A 76 12.03 -11.74 13.72
N GLY A 77 13.10 -12.13 13.03
CA GLY A 77 13.61 -13.50 12.98
C GLY A 77 13.10 -14.30 11.77
N SER A 78 12.17 -13.75 10.96
CA SER A 78 11.59 -14.43 9.81
C SER A 78 11.11 -13.44 8.73
N SER A 79 12.01 -13.07 7.82
CA SER A 79 11.69 -12.26 6.65
C SER A 79 11.29 -13.12 5.45
N THR A 80 10.77 -12.48 4.40
CA THR A 80 10.53 -13.12 3.09
C THR A 80 11.39 -12.45 2.05
N ARG A 81 12.24 -13.22 1.37
CA ARG A 81 13.03 -12.74 0.25
C ARG A 81 12.18 -12.77 -1.01
N HIS A 82 12.14 -11.65 -1.70
CA HIS A 82 11.71 -11.51 -3.08
C HIS A 82 12.95 -11.35 -3.96
N HIS A 83 12.92 -11.86 -5.17
CA HIS A 83 14.06 -11.83 -6.09
C HIS A 83 13.59 -11.69 -7.52
N ILE A 84 14.21 -10.81 -8.24
CA ILE A 84 14.10 -10.66 -9.69
C ILE A 84 15.47 -10.85 -10.33
N GLY A 85 15.51 -11.49 -11.51
CA GLY A 85 16.70 -11.67 -12.29
C GLY A 85 16.39 -12.02 -13.74
N GLY A 86 17.40 -12.38 -14.50
CA GLY A 86 17.33 -12.66 -15.91
C GLY A 86 18.12 -11.67 -16.73
N THR A 87 17.79 -11.55 -18.01
CA THR A 87 18.52 -10.71 -18.99
C THR A 87 17.62 -9.78 -19.79
N ARG A 88 16.28 -9.84 -19.54
CA ARG A 88 15.32 -9.00 -20.26
C ARG A 88 15.20 -7.65 -19.59
N PRO A 89 15.68 -6.56 -20.20
CA PRO A 89 15.64 -5.22 -19.61
C PRO A 89 14.21 -4.79 -19.22
N PHE A 90 14.10 -4.03 -18.14
CA PHE A 90 12.83 -3.48 -17.64
C PHE A 90 11.75 -4.55 -17.46
N SER A 91 12.12 -5.71 -16.96
CA SER A 91 11.14 -6.73 -16.54
C SER A 91 10.77 -6.49 -15.09
N ASP A 92 9.48 -6.43 -14.81
CA ASP A 92 8.98 -6.20 -13.47
C ASP A 92 8.28 -7.44 -12.97
N ILE A 93 8.34 -7.66 -11.67
CA ILE A 93 7.63 -8.78 -11.03
C ILE A 93 6.70 -8.24 -9.97
N LEU A 94 5.41 -8.47 -10.20
CA LEU A 94 4.34 -8.15 -9.28
C LEU A 94 3.99 -9.37 -8.44
N TRP A 95 4.04 -9.25 -7.12
CA TRP A 95 3.46 -10.21 -6.18
C TRP A 95 2.17 -9.65 -5.60
N ASN A 96 1.08 -10.39 -5.80
CA ASN A 96 -0.25 -10.02 -5.35
C ASN A 96 -0.74 -10.97 -4.26
N ASN A 97 -1.46 -10.45 -3.26
CA ASN A 97 -2.16 -11.22 -2.25
C ASN A 97 -3.62 -10.77 -2.13
N HIS A 98 -4.55 -11.71 -2.28
CA HIS A 98 -5.98 -11.48 -2.10
C HIS A 98 -6.32 -11.56 -0.60
N ILE A 99 -6.62 -10.42 0.01
CA ILE A 99 -6.86 -10.30 1.45
C ILE A 99 -8.34 -10.61 1.78
N ILE A 100 -9.27 -9.94 1.10
CA ILE A 100 -10.72 -10.05 1.34
C ILE A 100 -11.42 -10.30 0.01
N GLY A 101 -12.51 -11.06 0.03
CA GLY A 101 -13.34 -11.37 -1.14
C GLY A 101 -13.38 -12.85 -1.47
N ASN A 102 -13.94 -13.21 -2.63
CA ASN A 102 -14.22 -14.62 -2.98
C ASN A 102 -12.97 -15.49 -3.11
N PHE A 103 -11.82 -14.89 -3.39
CA PHE A 103 -10.51 -15.57 -3.53
C PHE A 103 -9.56 -15.26 -2.37
N SER A 104 -10.10 -14.87 -1.20
CA SER A 104 -9.28 -14.54 -0.04
C SER A 104 -8.36 -15.69 0.36
N SER A 105 -7.06 -15.42 0.36
CA SER A 105 -6.04 -16.34 0.88
C SER A 105 -5.97 -16.33 2.41
N GLN A 106 -6.62 -15.34 3.04
CA GLN A 106 -6.68 -15.15 4.48
C GLN A 106 -7.95 -15.71 5.11
N GLY A 107 -8.85 -16.33 4.29
CA GLY A 107 -10.13 -16.86 4.76
C GLY A 107 -11.17 -15.77 5.08
N ILE A 108 -10.94 -14.53 4.66
CA ILE A 108 -11.86 -13.41 4.88
C ILE A 108 -12.77 -13.27 3.65
N TYR A 109 -13.78 -14.12 3.60
CA TYR A 109 -14.71 -14.15 2.47
C TYR A 109 -15.76 -13.05 2.59
N ASP A 110 -16.19 -12.50 1.44
CA ASP A 110 -17.26 -11.50 1.34
C ASP A 110 -18.27 -11.88 0.25
N THR A 111 -18.83 -13.07 0.37
CA THR A 111 -19.81 -13.63 -0.58
C THR A 111 -21.11 -12.84 -0.64
N SER A 112 -21.50 -12.17 0.47
CA SER A 112 -22.66 -11.29 0.53
C SER A 112 -22.40 -9.88 0.00
N HIS A 113 -21.16 -9.56 -0.35
CA HIS A 113 -20.72 -8.25 -0.83
C HIS A 113 -21.05 -7.10 0.14
N THR A 114 -20.91 -7.38 1.46
CA THR A 114 -21.24 -6.40 2.52
C THR A 114 -20.01 -5.90 3.27
N LEU A 115 -18.92 -6.65 3.29
CA LEU A 115 -17.70 -6.26 4.02
C LEU A 115 -16.88 -5.25 3.21
N VAL A 116 -16.47 -5.61 2.00
CA VAL A 116 -15.60 -4.76 1.16
C VAL A 116 -16.18 -3.36 0.92
N PRO A 117 -17.50 -3.19 0.65
CA PRO A 117 -18.09 -1.85 0.47
C PRO A 117 -18.01 -0.95 1.71
N ASN A 118 -17.92 -1.52 2.90
CA ASN A 118 -17.88 -0.78 4.16
C ASN A 118 -16.47 -0.43 4.63
N LEU A 119 -15.44 -0.92 3.95
CA LEU A 119 -14.06 -0.58 4.25
C LEU A 119 -13.67 0.72 3.53
N HIS A 120 -13.15 1.67 4.31
CA HIS A 120 -12.81 2.99 3.80
C HIS A 120 -11.37 3.42 4.09
N HIS A 121 -10.68 2.78 5.01
CA HIS A 121 -9.34 3.16 5.44
C HIS A 121 -8.41 1.97 5.42
N PHE A 122 -7.18 2.19 4.95
CA PHE A 122 -6.17 1.16 4.81
C PHE A 122 -4.79 1.69 5.19
N VAL A 123 -4.02 0.83 5.88
CA VAL A 123 -2.61 1.10 6.20
C VAL A 123 -1.78 -0.11 5.78
N TYR A 124 -0.75 0.16 4.99
CA TYR A 124 0.31 -0.77 4.61
C TYR A 124 1.56 -0.39 5.40
N ASP A 125 2.04 -1.26 6.28
CA ASP A 125 3.16 -1.03 7.19
C ASP A 125 4.15 -2.16 7.01
N VAL A 126 5.38 -1.87 6.53
CA VAL A 126 6.38 -2.89 6.17
C VAL A 126 7.79 -2.43 6.46
N TYR A 127 8.62 -3.37 6.90
CA TYR A 127 10.08 -3.24 6.84
C TYR A 127 10.60 -3.92 5.57
N PHE A 128 11.46 -3.25 4.81
CA PHE A 128 12.13 -3.86 3.67
C PHE A 128 13.66 -3.63 3.73
N PHE A 129 14.40 -4.69 3.40
CA PHE A 129 15.85 -4.63 3.30
C PHE A 129 16.24 -4.68 1.83
N ALA A 130 16.91 -3.63 1.37
CA ALA A 130 17.32 -3.48 0.00
C ALA A 130 18.83 -3.72 -0.13
N LYS A 131 19.21 -4.88 -0.66
CA LYS A 131 20.59 -5.13 -1.05
C LYS A 131 20.78 -4.83 -2.52
N ASN A 132 21.71 -3.93 -2.85
CA ASN A 132 21.95 -3.49 -4.23
C ASN A 132 20.74 -2.79 -4.86
N ILE A 133 20.20 -1.79 -4.16
CA ILE A 133 19.01 -1.03 -4.61
C ILE A 133 19.22 -0.37 -5.98
N GLY A 134 20.46 -0.03 -6.36
CA GLY A 134 20.76 0.54 -7.67
C GLY A 134 20.52 -0.39 -8.87
N ALA A 135 20.25 -1.68 -8.63
CA ALA A 135 19.82 -2.60 -9.69
C ALA A 135 18.31 -2.48 -9.97
N SER A 136 17.55 -1.85 -9.08
CA SER A 136 16.11 -1.59 -9.25
C SER A 136 15.87 -0.35 -10.09
N GLN A 137 14.82 -0.35 -10.91
CA GLN A 137 14.24 0.86 -11.47
C GLN A 137 13.31 1.53 -10.46
N ALA A 138 12.41 0.75 -9.89
CA ALA A 138 11.47 1.19 -8.87
C ALA A 138 11.05 0.03 -7.95
N LEU A 139 10.44 0.39 -6.82
CA LEU A 139 9.73 -0.52 -5.94
C LEU A 139 8.30 -0.02 -5.79
N GLU A 140 7.31 -0.90 -5.98
CA GLU A 140 5.91 -0.53 -5.86
C GLU A 140 5.25 -1.22 -4.66
N PHE A 141 4.38 -0.46 -3.98
CA PHE A 141 3.61 -0.91 -2.81
C PHE A 141 2.17 -0.45 -2.98
N ASP A 142 1.26 -1.39 -3.26
CA ASP A 142 -0.11 -1.04 -3.61
C ASP A 142 -1.11 -1.63 -2.64
N ILE A 143 -2.17 -0.86 -2.46
CA ILE A 143 -3.42 -1.29 -1.84
C ILE A 143 -4.50 -1.18 -2.89
N ASN A 144 -5.30 -2.24 -3.07
CA ASN A 144 -6.37 -2.24 -4.05
C ASN A 144 -7.69 -2.61 -3.40
N GLN A 145 -8.75 -1.88 -3.74
CA GLN A 145 -10.11 -2.20 -3.39
C GLN A 145 -10.97 -2.23 -4.65
N PHE A 146 -11.73 -3.30 -4.81
CA PHE A 146 -12.65 -3.49 -5.92
C PHE A 146 -14.06 -3.65 -5.36
N THR A 147 -14.92 -2.67 -5.57
CA THR A 147 -16.29 -2.67 -5.03
C THR A 147 -17.20 -1.72 -5.78
N GLY A 148 -18.51 -2.02 -5.82
CA GLY A 148 -19.50 -1.16 -6.46
C GLY A 148 -19.22 -0.87 -7.94
N GLY A 149 -18.63 -1.84 -8.66
CA GLY A 149 -18.24 -1.66 -10.05
C GLY A 149 -17.01 -0.78 -10.27
N LYS A 150 -16.30 -0.41 -9.21
CA LYS A 150 -15.15 0.51 -9.23
C LYS A 150 -13.87 -0.17 -8.75
N SER A 151 -12.77 0.20 -9.40
CA SER A 151 -11.39 -0.22 -9.10
C SER A 151 -10.64 0.95 -8.48
N PHE A 152 -10.29 0.81 -7.21
CA PHE A 152 -9.49 1.77 -6.45
C PHE A 152 -8.10 1.17 -6.27
N ILE A 153 -7.13 1.62 -7.09
CA ILE A 153 -5.73 1.20 -7.00
C ILE A 153 -4.92 2.36 -6.42
N TRP A 154 -4.57 2.28 -5.14
CA TRP A 154 -3.63 3.19 -4.50
C TRP A 154 -2.22 2.67 -4.73
N GLY A 155 -1.71 2.87 -5.95
CA GLY A 155 -0.34 2.53 -6.31
C GLY A 155 0.64 3.59 -5.83
N HIS A 156 1.73 3.13 -5.20
CA HIS A 156 2.84 3.96 -4.74
C HIS A 156 4.14 3.38 -5.29
N GLU A 157 4.78 4.12 -6.17
CA GLU A 157 6.07 3.76 -6.76
C GLU A 157 7.18 4.59 -6.14
N CYS A 158 8.16 3.93 -5.54
CA CYS A 158 9.44 4.53 -5.17
C CYS A 158 10.37 4.44 -6.37
N ARG A 159 10.50 5.51 -7.13
CA ARG A 159 11.34 5.56 -8.33
C ARG A 159 12.81 5.67 -7.95
N ILE A 160 13.56 4.59 -8.08
CA ILE A 160 14.99 4.51 -7.76
C ILE A 160 15.82 5.08 -8.91
N ALA A 161 15.53 4.70 -10.14
CA ALA A 161 16.20 5.22 -11.33
C ALA A 161 15.51 6.49 -11.82
N GLY A 162 16.24 7.60 -11.84
CA GLY A 162 15.76 8.82 -12.48
C GLY A 162 14.78 9.63 -11.64
N GLY A 163 15.21 10.13 -10.49
CA GLY A 163 14.46 11.12 -9.73
C GLY A 163 14.42 10.90 -8.24
N HIS A 164 14.48 9.67 -7.75
CA HIS A 164 14.41 9.35 -6.32
C HIS A 164 13.22 10.01 -5.62
N GLU A 165 12.03 9.80 -6.18
CA GLU A 165 10.80 10.36 -5.61
C GLU A 165 9.67 9.34 -5.62
N TRP A 166 8.64 9.60 -4.83
CA TRP A 166 7.39 8.85 -4.83
C TRP A 166 6.49 9.31 -5.97
N ASP A 167 5.99 8.34 -6.72
CA ASP A 167 4.92 8.52 -7.69
C ASP A 167 3.63 7.89 -7.17
N THR A 168 2.47 8.40 -7.60
CA THR A 168 1.16 7.82 -7.34
C THR A 168 0.46 7.44 -8.63
N TYR A 169 -0.25 6.30 -8.63
CA TYR A 169 -0.92 5.81 -9.82
C TYR A 169 -2.21 6.56 -10.12
N ASP A 170 -2.35 7.04 -11.35
CA ASP A 170 -3.60 7.60 -11.88
C ASP A 170 -4.41 6.49 -12.56
N ASN A 171 -5.47 6.05 -11.91
CA ASN A 171 -6.30 4.94 -12.36
C ASN A 171 -6.98 5.20 -13.71
N VAL A 172 -7.36 6.46 -13.97
CA VAL A 172 -8.09 6.84 -15.20
C VAL A 172 -7.16 6.88 -16.39
N HIS A 173 -6.01 7.55 -16.24
CA HIS A 173 -5.04 7.73 -17.32
C HIS A 173 -4.01 6.60 -17.38
N LYS A 174 -4.05 5.65 -16.41
CA LYS A 174 -3.15 4.47 -16.33
C LYS A 174 -1.68 4.84 -16.40
N LYS A 175 -1.28 5.79 -15.57
CA LYS A 175 0.10 6.30 -15.53
C LYS A 175 0.53 6.65 -14.12
N TRP A 176 1.82 6.60 -13.90
CA TRP A 176 2.47 7.14 -12.71
C TRP A 176 2.55 8.67 -12.79
N VAL A 177 2.37 9.33 -11.66
CA VAL A 177 2.39 10.79 -11.53
C VAL A 177 3.23 11.16 -10.33
N SER A 178 4.28 11.91 -10.60
CA SER A 178 5.22 12.43 -9.60
C SER A 178 4.49 13.21 -8.51
N THR A 179 4.93 13.01 -7.27
CA THR A 179 4.46 13.77 -6.09
C THR A 179 5.43 14.87 -5.68
N GLY A 180 6.65 14.85 -6.18
CA GLY A 180 7.75 15.71 -5.71
C GLY A 180 8.27 15.32 -4.31
N ILE A 181 7.78 14.24 -3.70
CA ILE A 181 8.22 13.77 -2.39
C ILE A 181 9.41 12.82 -2.56
N PRO A 182 10.55 13.06 -1.89
CA PRO A 182 11.71 12.19 -2.03
C PRO A 182 11.45 10.75 -1.61
N CYS A 183 11.95 9.78 -2.39
CA CYS A 183 12.04 8.38 -2.01
C CYS A 183 13.52 7.93 -2.06
N ASN A 184 14.15 7.88 -0.89
CA ASN A 184 15.55 7.54 -0.75
C ASN A 184 15.73 6.37 0.24
N PRO A 185 15.40 5.13 -0.13
CA PRO A 185 15.68 3.99 0.73
C PRO A 185 17.17 3.79 0.91
N VAL A 186 17.58 3.46 2.13
CA VAL A 186 18.99 3.23 2.46
C VAL A 186 19.40 1.86 1.93
N ASN A 187 20.42 1.85 1.09
CA ASN A 187 20.96 0.60 0.54
C ASN A 187 21.64 -0.23 1.62
N ASN A 188 21.50 -1.54 1.56
CA ASN A 188 22.06 -2.52 2.48
C ASN A 188 21.64 -2.28 3.95
N ALA A 189 20.42 -1.79 4.15
CA ALA A 189 19.82 -1.51 5.45
C ALA A 189 18.32 -1.83 5.44
N TRP A 190 17.75 -1.96 6.63
CA TRP A 190 16.31 -2.01 6.81
C TRP A 190 15.73 -0.62 6.67
N ASN A 191 14.68 -0.53 5.86
CA ASN A 191 13.86 0.65 5.68
C ASN A 191 12.46 0.37 6.21
N HIS A 192 11.83 1.33 6.85
CA HIS A 192 10.47 1.23 7.36
C HIS A 192 9.55 2.12 6.56
N LEU A 193 8.56 1.52 5.90
CA LEU A 193 7.57 2.20 5.08
C LEU A 193 6.18 2.07 5.72
N ILE A 194 5.47 3.20 5.84
CA ILE A 194 4.05 3.23 6.20
C ILE A 194 3.31 4.04 5.14
N ILE A 195 2.26 3.46 4.58
CA ILE A 195 1.36 4.10 3.61
C ILE A 195 -0.04 4.12 4.19
N GLU A 196 -0.67 5.30 4.23
CA GLU A 196 -2.06 5.45 4.61
C GLU A 196 -2.89 5.96 3.44
N VAL A 197 -4.00 5.29 3.19
CA VAL A 197 -4.95 5.67 2.13
C VAL A 197 -6.39 5.54 2.61
N ALA A 198 -7.30 6.21 1.90
CA ALA A 198 -8.73 6.09 2.18
C ALA A 198 -9.57 6.15 0.90
N ARG A 199 -10.71 5.48 0.93
CA ARG A 199 -11.80 5.75 -0.01
C ARG A 199 -12.73 6.78 0.61
N THR A 200 -12.91 7.91 -0.06
CA THR A 200 -13.77 8.98 0.43
C THR A 200 -15.26 8.60 0.34
N SER A 201 -16.12 9.32 1.05
CA SER A 201 -17.58 9.17 0.95
C SER A 201 -18.09 9.43 -0.48
N GLY A 202 -17.38 10.24 -1.27
CA GLY A 202 -17.64 10.46 -2.71
C GLY A 202 -17.08 9.36 -3.63
N ASN A 203 -16.60 8.24 -3.08
CA ASN A 203 -15.98 7.15 -3.85
C ASN A 203 -14.80 7.63 -4.72
N GLN A 204 -13.91 8.42 -4.14
CA GLN A 204 -12.63 8.79 -4.72
C GLN A 204 -11.49 8.11 -3.93
N LEU A 205 -10.37 7.88 -4.60
CA LEU A 205 -9.12 7.50 -3.92
C LEU A 205 -8.55 8.73 -3.21
N LEU A 206 -8.20 8.59 -1.95
CA LEU A 206 -7.42 9.57 -1.21
C LEU A 206 -6.09 8.94 -0.78
N PHE A 207 -5.00 9.43 -1.34
CA PHE A 207 -3.64 9.17 -0.89
C PHE A 207 -3.39 10.13 0.28
N LYS A 208 -3.26 9.61 1.50
CA LYS A 208 -3.18 10.43 2.72
C LYS A 208 -1.75 10.79 3.07
N THR A 209 -1.00 9.80 3.53
CA THR A 209 0.37 9.99 4.01
C THR A 209 1.27 8.88 3.51
N ILE A 210 2.55 9.19 3.41
CA ILE A 210 3.62 8.22 3.22
C ILE A 210 4.75 8.53 4.19
N THR A 211 5.25 7.52 4.86
CA THR A 211 6.37 7.63 5.81
C THR A 211 7.47 6.67 5.40
N LEU A 212 8.67 7.17 5.17
CA LEU A 212 9.86 6.35 4.95
C LEU A 212 10.91 6.68 6.01
N ASN A 213 11.33 5.67 6.78
CA ASN A 213 12.35 5.80 7.83
C ASN A 213 12.05 6.89 8.87
N GLY A 214 10.77 7.10 9.17
CA GLY A 214 10.31 8.11 10.14
C GLY A 214 10.07 9.50 9.56
N ASP A 215 10.45 9.75 8.30
CA ASP A 215 10.11 10.98 7.59
C ASP A 215 8.72 10.84 6.96
N THR A 216 7.77 11.64 7.43
CA THR A 216 6.35 11.58 7.06
C THR A 216 5.94 12.75 6.19
N HIS A 217 5.34 12.45 5.06
CA HIS A 217 4.80 13.42 4.13
C HIS A 217 3.30 13.28 3.95
N ASN A 218 2.58 14.40 3.97
CA ASN A 218 1.17 14.47 3.61
C ASN A 218 1.05 14.54 2.08
N LEU A 219 0.43 13.52 1.48
CA LEU A 219 0.12 13.52 0.06
C LEU A 219 -1.12 14.35 -0.24
N SER A 220 -2.22 14.09 0.46
CA SER A 220 -3.52 14.76 0.27
C SER A 220 -3.99 14.78 -1.19
N ILE A 221 -3.63 13.73 -1.97
CA ILE A 221 -3.94 13.60 -3.39
C ILE A 221 -5.25 12.85 -3.53
N THR A 222 -6.19 13.40 -4.29
CA THR A 222 -7.45 12.75 -4.64
C THR A 222 -7.45 12.35 -6.11
N ARG A 223 -7.90 11.10 -6.41
CA ARG A 223 -8.03 10.59 -7.79
C ARG A 223 -9.34 9.85 -7.98
N SER A 224 -9.77 9.73 -9.24
CA SER A 224 -10.96 8.97 -9.60
C SER A 224 -10.63 7.49 -9.79
N PRO A 225 -11.52 6.57 -9.38
CA PRO A 225 -11.39 5.14 -9.66
C PRO A 225 -11.66 4.84 -11.14
N ASN A 226 -11.22 3.66 -11.59
CA ASN A 226 -11.63 3.09 -12.87
C ASN A 226 -12.81 2.12 -12.68
N SER A 227 -13.28 1.47 -13.74
CA SER A 227 -14.32 0.43 -13.68
C SER A 227 -13.74 -0.96 -13.54
N THR A 228 -14.49 -1.87 -12.90
CA THR A 228 -14.15 -3.30 -12.78
C THR A 228 -15.37 -4.13 -12.44
N SER A 229 -15.30 -5.43 -12.75
CA SER A 229 -16.26 -6.43 -12.24
C SER A 229 -15.77 -7.16 -10.97
N TRP A 230 -14.58 -6.86 -10.49
CA TRP A 230 -13.99 -7.54 -9.33
C TRP A 230 -14.63 -7.07 -8.02
N HIS A 231 -14.56 -7.94 -7.00
CA HIS A 231 -15.00 -7.66 -5.64
C HIS A 231 -13.98 -8.24 -4.65
N ALA A 232 -13.07 -7.40 -4.16
CA ALA A 232 -11.97 -7.82 -3.30
C ALA A 232 -11.25 -6.64 -2.65
N VAL A 233 -10.43 -6.94 -1.63
CA VAL A 233 -9.28 -6.12 -1.23
C VAL A 233 -8.02 -6.95 -1.47
N THR A 234 -7.05 -6.37 -2.16
CA THR A 234 -5.75 -6.99 -2.41
C THR A 234 -4.62 -6.03 -2.04
N ILE A 235 -3.45 -6.59 -1.80
CA ILE A 235 -2.21 -5.81 -1.71
C ILE A 235 -1.21 -6.34 -2.70
N ASN A 236 -0.35 -5.44 -3.18
CA ASN A 236 0.76 -5.78 -4.05
C ASN A 236 2.08 -5.35 -3.45
N TYR A 237 3.11 -6.05 -3.88
CA TYR A 237 4.50 -5.64 -3.82
C TYR A 237 5.13 -5.92 -5.19
N GLN A 238 5.92 -4.98 -5.74
CA GLN A 238 6.54 -5.14 -7.04
C GLN A 238 8.01 -4.72 -7.01
N GLU A 239 8.83 -5.48 -7.71
CA GLU A 239 10.23 -5.17 -8.00
C GLU A 239 10.39 -4.91 -9.48
N ASP A 240 10.92 -3.75 -9.85
CA ASP A 240 11.14 -3.36 -11.24
C ASP A 240 12.61 -3.45 -11.59
N GLY A 241 12.88 -4.19 -12.64
CA GLY A 241 14.21 -4.31 -13.22
C GLY A 241 14.59 -3.07 -14.01
N ASN A 242 15.85 -2.68 -13.94
CA ASN A 242 16.37 -1.55 -14.72
C ASN A 242 16.81 -1.97 -16.13
N GLN A 243 17.44 -1.04 -16.87
CA GLN A 243 17.91 -1.29 -18.22
C GLN A 243 18.92 -2.47 -18.32
N THR A 244 19.73 -2.70 -17.30
CA THR A 244 20.72 -3.79 -17.30
C THR A 244 20.14 -5.13 -16.85
N GLN A 245 18.98 -5.12 -16.22
CA GLN A 245 18.34 -6.29 -15.61
C GLN A 245 19.28 -7.06 -14.68
N ALA A 246 20.12 -6.35 -13.94
CA ALA A 246 20.96 -6.99 -12.93
C ALA A 246 20.07 -7.59 -11.84
N GLY A 247 20.29 -8.87 -11.54
CA GLY A 247 19.51 -9.56 -10.51
C GLY A 247 19.69 -8.92 -9.14
N TYR A 248 18.59 -8.73 -8.42
CA TYR A 248 18.62 -8.21 -7.05
C TYR A 248 17.55 -8.87 -6.17
N SER A 249 17.62 -8.60 -4.89
CA SER A 249 16.62 -9.12 -3.94
C SER A 249 16.28 -8.07 -2.90
N ILE A 250 15.00 -8.09 -2.52
CA ILE A 250 14.47 -7.35 -1.40
C ILE A 250 13.89 -8.34 -0.39
N TRP A 251 14.13 -8.09 0.90
CA TRP A 251 13.51 -8.85 1.98
C TRP A 251 12.43 -8.00 2.63
N LEU A 252 11.21 -8.53 2.70
CA LEU A 252 10.12 -7.92 3.45
C LEU A 252 10.02 -8.59 4.83
N ASP A 253 9.79 -7.77 5.85
CA ASP A 253 9.58 -8.23 7.21
C ASP A 253 8.49 -7.38 7.89
N ARG A 254 7.77 -7.96 8.87
CA ARG A 254 6.70 -7.29 9.62
C ARG A 254 5.70 -6.55 8.73
N LEU A 255 5.36 -7.14 7.57
CA LEU A 255 4.32 -6.57 6.74
C LEU A 255 2.97 -6.73 7.45
N ASN A 256 2.43 -5.60 7.89
CA ASN A 256 1.14 -5.52 8.54
C ASN A 256 0.17 -4.75 7.64
N PHE A 257 -1.05 -5.27 7.54
CA PHE A 257 -2.12 -4.61 6.82
C PHE A 257 -3.28 -4.32 7.77
N THR A 258 -3.62 -3.04 7.92
CA THR A 258 -4.72 -2.60 8.79
C THR A 258 -5.82 -1.99 7.94
N TYR A 259 -7.09 -2.28 8.29
CA TYR A 259 -8.24 -1.78 7.52
C TYR A 259 -9.48 -1.61 8.42
N TRP A 260 -10.33 -0.63 8.09
CA TRP A 260 -11.63 -0.36 8.75
C TRP A 260 -12.58 0.46 7.88
#